data_be0c084025148ce0026e5b3b66e813bb
#
_entry.id   be0c084025148ce0026e5b3b66e813bb
#
_cell.length_a   1.000
_cell.length_b   1.000
_cell.length_c   1.000
_cell.angle_alpha   90.00
_cell.angle_beta   90.00
_cell.angle_gamma   90.00
#
_symmetry.space_group_name_H-M   'P 1'
#
loop_
_entity.id
_entity.type
_entity.pdbx_description
1 polymer ?
#
loop_
_entity_poly.entity_id
_entity_poly.type
_entity_poly.pdbx_seq_one_letter_code
_entity_poly.pdbx_strand_id
1 'polypeptide(L)'
;AVYSEYEALKARGDGVTLLDFDDLLLHTAAAIENDAAVAEEFQDRYRCFVVDEYQDVTPLQQRVLSAWLGDRDDLTVVGDANQTIYSFTGASPRFLLDFSRRFPDAAVVRLERDYRSTPQVVSLANRVIAAARGRVAGSKLRLSGQREPGPVPSFHEHSDEPAEAATVAASIARLIASGTPPSEVAILYRVNAQSEVYEEALTQAGIAYQVRGGEGFFNRQEIKQALLALQRVSERDTDAALSDVVRAVLAPLGLTAQPPVGTRARERWEALTALAELVDDELAQRPALQLPGLLAELRRRAEARHPPVVQGVTLASLHAAKGLEWDAVFLVGLADGTLPISHALAHGPNSEPVEEERRLLYVGITRARVHLALSWALSRSPGGRQSRKPSRFLNGIAPQTRADPVPGTSRRNRGAAARCRICNNELNTSAAVMLRRCETCAADVDEELLLQLKSWRLSTAKEQNVPAYVVFTDNTLIAIAELLPTDPAAARPIRIVPACGHRCRGSRSAPRRR
;
A
#
# COMPACT_ATOMS: atom_id res chain seq x y z
N ALA A 1 2.55 27.47 16.08
CA ALA A 1 1.15 27.54 16.51
C ALA A 1 0.59 26.15 16.81
N VAL A 2 0.43 25.26 15.83
CA VAL A 2 -0.16 23.90 16.02
C VAL A 2 0.61 23.06 17.05
N TYR A 3 1.94 23.01 16.96
CA TYR A 3 2.76 22.25 17.89
C TYR A 3 2.65 22.79 19.33
N SER A 4 2.67 24.10 19.50
CA SER A 4 2.53 24.72 20.85
C SER A 4 1.15 24.46 21.46
N GLU A 5 0.11 24.39 20.65
CA GLU A 5 -1.25 24.06 21.09
C GLU A 5 -1.36 22.57 21.46
N TYR A 6 -0.74 21.68 20.67
CA TYR A 6 -0.65 20.25 20.96
C TYR A 6 0.03 20.01 22.32
N GLU A 7 1.18 20.66 22.58
CA GLU A 7 1.88 20.58 23.86
C GLU A 7 1.03 21.10 25.03
N ALA A 8 0.30 22.21 24.82
CA ALA A 8 -0.60 22.76 25.82
C ALA A 8 -1.77 21.80 26.15
N LEU A 9 -2.27 21.06 25.14
CA LEU A 9 -3.34 20.08 25.33
C LEU A 9 -2.88 18.84 26.11
N LYS A 10 -1.58 18.50 26.09
CA LYS A 10 -1.02 17.41 26.90
C LYS A 10 -1.01 17.76 28.39
N ALA A 11 -0.87 19.04 28.75
CA ALA A 11 -0.92 19.54 30.12
C ALA A 11 -2.37 19.79 30.53
N ARG A 12 -3.06 18.77 31.07
CA ARG A 12 -4.42 18.93 31.59
C ARG A 12 -4.42 19.74 32.90
N GLY A 13 -5.41 20.64 33.04
CA GLY A 13 -5.57 21.48 34.25
C GLY A 13 -5.91 20.72 35.54
N ASP A 14 -6.05 19.40 35.49
CA ASP A 14 -6.32 18.51 36.64
C ASP A 14 -5.03 17.90 37.25
N GLY A 15 -3.87 18.37 36.84
CA GLY A 15 -2.57 17.86 37.31
C GLY A 15 -2.11 16.57 36.60
N VAL A 16 -2.85 16.07 35.59
CA VAL A 16 -2.45 14.93 34.78
C VAL A 16 -1.75 15.42 33.54
N THR A 17 -0.52 14.96 33.31
CA THR A 17 0.22 15.19 32.05
C THR A 17 0.08 13.97 31.14
N LEU A 18 -0.40 14.18 29.92
CA LEU A 18 -0.41 13.15 28.89
C LEU A 18 0.95 13.13 28.21
N LEU A 19 1.50 11.92 28.01
CA LEU A 19 2.77 11.72 27.33
C LEU A 19 2.53 10.98 26.01
N ASP A 20 3.18 11.44 24.96
CA ASP A 20 3.33 10.65 23.74
C ASP A 20 4.63 9.82 23.75
N PHE A 21 4.89 9.04 22.69
CA PHE A 21 6.08 8.19 22.64
C PHE A 21 7.39 8.99 22.62
N ASP A 22 7.41 10.16 21.99
CA ASP A 22 8.59 11.02 21.96
C ASP A 22 8.85 11.64 23.34
N ASP A 23 7.80 12.00 24.09
CA ASP A 23 7.93 12.45 25.49
C ASP A 23 8.55 11.37 26.37
N LEU A 24 8.14 10.10 26.21
CA LEU A 24 8.73 9.00 26.98
C LEU A 24 10.25 8.90 26.74
N LEU A 25 10.67 9.00 25.49
CA LEU A 25 12.09 9.00 25.13
C LEU A 25 12.81 10.24 25.67
N LEU A 26 12.19 11.41 25.52
CA LEU A 26 12.77 12.70 25.97
C LEU A 26 12.95 12.72 27.50
N HIS A 27 11.91 12.34 28.25
CA HIS A 27 11.97 12.30 29.71
C HIS A 27 12.94 11.23 30.21
N THR A 28 13.01 10.08 29.55
CA THR A 28 13.99 9.03 29.88
C THR A 28 15.42 9.54 29.70
N ALA A 29 15.72 10.15 28.55
CA ALA A 29 17.03 10.72 28.30
C ALA A 29 17.37 11.80 29.35
N ALA A 30 16.42 12.73 29.59
CA ALA A 30 16.62 13.81 30.55
C ALA A 30 16.80 13.30 31.99
N ALA A 31 16.08 12.27 32.42
CA ALA A 31 16.24 11.69 33.76
C ALA A 31 17.66 11.10 33.94
N ILE A 32 18.14 10.33 32.97
CA ILE A 32 19.48 9.72 33.00
C ILE A 32 20.58 10.81 32.93
N GLU A 33 20.40 11.84 32.08
CA GLU A 33 21.40 12.89 31.88
C GLU A 33 21.52 13.86 33.07
N ASN A 34 20.44 14.06 33.86
CA ASN A 34 20.40 15.08 34.90
C ASN A 34 20.39 14.52 36.34
N ASP A 35 20.25 13.20 36.53
CA ASP A 35 20.28 12.55 37.81
C ASP A 35 21.31 11.41 37.83
N ALA A 36 22.38 11.63 38.58
CA ALA A 36 23.49 10.66 38.66
C ALA A 36 23.07 9.32 39.28
N ALA A 37 22.11 9.33 40.22
CA ALA A 37 21.63 8.10 40.86
C ALA A 37 20.79 7.28 39.87
N VAL A 38 19.97 7.93 39.04
CA VAL A 38 19.22 7.29 37.96
C VAL A 38 20.19 6.75 36.91
N ALA A 39 21.20 7.52 36.53
CA ALA A 39 22.19 7.09 35.57
C ALA A 39 22.94 5.84 36.06
N GLU A 40 23.40 5.82 37.33
CA GLU A 40 24.10 4.69 37.94
C GLU A 40 23.20 3.44 37.98
N GLU A 41 21.93 3.56 38.41
CA GLU A 41 20.98 2.46 38.45
C GLU A 41 20.76 1.85 37.04
N PHE A 42 20.55 2.69 36.02
CA PHE A 42 20.35 2.22 34.65
C PHE A 42 21.62 1.58 34.08
N GLN A 43 22.79 2.16 34.30
CA GLN A 43 24.06 1.65 33.80
C GLN A 43 24.47 0.35 34.49
N ASP A 44 24.18 0.17 35.76
CA ASP A 44 24.42 -1.08 36.46
C ASP A 44 23.48 -2.20 36.01
N ARG A 45 22.24 -1.86 35.72
CA ARG A 45 21.21 -2.80 35.30
C ARG A 45 21.39 -3.23 33.85
N TYR A 46 21.71 -2.30 32.95
CA TYR A 46 21.83 -2.53 31.50
C TYR A 46 23.28 -2.35 31.05
N ARG A 47 24.05 -3.44 31.10
CA ARG A 47 25.50 -3.40 30.87
C ARG A 47 25.91 -3.59 29.42
N CYS A 48 25.11 -4.30 28.61
CA CYS A 48 25.38 -4.58 27.22
C CYS A 48 24.15 -4.28 26.36
N PHE A 49 24.36 -3.68 25.20
CA PHE A 49 23.30 -3.32 24.28
C PHE A 49 23.48 -4.04 22.95
N VAL A 50 22.39 -4.59 22.44
CA VAL A 50 22.28 -5.09 21.07
C VAL A 50 21.14 -4.32 20.40
N VAL A 51 21.45 -3.56 19.37
CA VAL A 51 20.49 -2.72 18.63
C VAL A 51 20.36 -3.24 17.22
N ASP A 52 19.17 -3.74 16.91
CA ASP A 52 18.82 -4.16 15.55
C ASP A 52 18.18 -3.00 14.77
N GLU A 53 18.15 -3.09 13.43
CA GLU A 53 17.63 -2.08 12.51
C GLU A 53 18.23 -0.67 12.79
N TYR A 54 19.52 -0.62 13.13
CA TYR A 54 20.16 0.63 13.58
C TYR A 54 20.15 1.76 12.55
N GLN A 55 19.92 1.46 11.27
CA GLN A 55 19.74 2.46 10.22
C GLN A 55 18.43 3.28 10.35
N ASP A 56 17.45 2.80 11.14
CA ASP A 56 16.17 3.49 11.35
C ASP A 56 16.10 4.28 12.66
N VAL A 57 17.19 4.36 13.40
CA VAL A 57 17.26 5.09 14.66
C VAL A 57 17.09 6.58 14.42
N THR A 58 16.18 7.21 15.19
CA THR A 58 15.99 8.66 15.21
C THR A 58 17.04 9.35 16.11
N PRO A 59 17.28 10.66 15.96
CA PRO A 59 18.18 11.41 16.86
C PRO A 59 17.80 11.29 18.33
N LEU A 60 16.51 11.26 18.64
CA LEU A 60 16.02 11.13 20.02
C LEU A 60 16.29 9.72 20.60
N GLN A 61 16.03 8.68 19.83
CA GLN A 61 16.38 7.29 20.21
C GLN A 61 17.88 7.13 20.41
N GLN A 62 18.68 7.75 19.52
CA GLN A 62 20.14 7.75 19.68
C GLN A 62 20.59 8.48 20.95
N ARG A 63 19.91 9.55 21.35
CA ARG A 63 20.18 10.28 22.60
C ARG A 63 19.92 9.38 23.82
N VAL A 64 18.77 8.70 23.83
CA VAL A 64 18.44 7.73 24.90
C VAL A 64 19.50 6.62 24.99
N LEU A 65 19.84 6.01 23.85
CA LEU A 65 20.88 4.98 23.81
C LEU A 65 22.24 5.50 24.32
N SER A 66 22.60 6.73 23.96
CA SER A 66 23.84 7.35 24.42
C SER A 66 23.85 7.61 25.92
N ALA A 67 22.73 8.09 26.48
CA ALA A 67 22.58 8.29 27.93
C ALA A 67 22.65 6.97 28.71
N TRP A 68 22.03 5.91 28.21
CA TRP A 68 22.12 4.56 28.81
C TRP A 68 23.51 3.98 28.74
N LEU A 69 24.18 4.13 27.59
CA LEU A 69 25.53 3.61 27.39
C LEU A 69 26.56 4.34 28.28
N GLY A 70 26.38 5.67 28.46
CA GLY A 70 27.36 6.51 29.13
C GLY A 70 28.70 6.50 28.39
N ASP A 71 29.79 6.41 29.13
CA ASP A 71 31.17 6.35 28.58
C ASP A 71 31.62 4.93 28.16
N ARG A 72 30.69 3.96 28.18
CA ARG A 72 30.98 2.56 27.83
C ARG A 72 30.88 2.33 26.32
N ASP A 73 31.43 1.21 25.87
CA ASP A 73 31.43 0.74 24.49
C ASP A 73 30.81 -0.66 24.31
N ASP A 74 30.17 -1.20 25.36
CA ASP A 74 29.50 -2.51 25.34
C ASP A 74 28.24 -2.48 24.44
N LEU A 75 28.42 -2.17 23.17
CA LEU A 75 27.38 -1.94 22.18
C LEU A 75 27.63 -2.75 20.92
N THR A 76 26.66 -3.58 20.53
CA THR A 76 26.59 -4.23 19.23
C THR A 76 25.43 -3.63 18.45
N VAL A 77 25.68 -3.18 17.23
CA VAL A 77 24.62 -2.68 16.33
C VAL A 77 24.55 -3.52 15.06
N VAL A 78 23.35 -3.77 14.60
CA VAL A 78 23.08 -4.47 13.34
C VAL A 78 22.20 -3.58 12.47
N GLY A 79 22.50 -3.49 11.18
CA GLY A 79 21.70 -2.70 10.26
C GLY A 79 22.18 -2.77 8.82
N ASP A 80 21.29 -2.37 7.92
CA ASP A 80 21.58 -2.20 6.50
C ASP A 80 21.12 -0.79 6.06
N ALA A 81 22.06 0.08 5.75
CA ALA A 81 21.77 1.44 5.29
C ALA A 81 20.91 1.47 4.02
N ASN A 82 20.92 0.39 3.21
CA ASN A 82 20.06 0.26 2.04
C ASN A 82 18.61 -0.09 2.38
N GLN A 83 18.29 -0.35 3.66
CA GLN A 83 16.94 -0.57 4.16
C GLN A 83 16.38 0.61 4.96
N THR A 84 17.03 1.78 4.92
CA THR A 84 16.50 3.02 5.51
C THR A 84 15.35 3.53 4.64
N ILE A 85 14.11 3.37 5.13
CA ILE A 85 12.87 3.73 4.44
C ILE A 85 11.90 4.52 5.32
N TYR A 86 12.36 5.02 6.47
CA TYR A 86 11.56 5.76 7.46
C TYR A 86 12.12 7.18 7.72
N SER A 87 12.73 7.83 6.70
CA SER A 87 13.27 9.18 6.88
C SER A 87 12.19 10.21 7.25
N PHE A 88 10.94 9.99 6.84
CA PHE A 88 9.80 10.82 7.19
C PHE A 88 9.43 10.78 8.69
N THR A 89 9.89 9.77 9.44
CA THR A 89 9.79 9.73 10.92
C THR A 89 11.01 10.30 11.61
N GLY A 90 11.99 10.85 10.86
CA GLY A 90 13.25 11.34 11.39
C GLY A 90 14.37 10.29 11.49
N ALA A 91 14.14 9.05 11.03
CA ALA A 91 15.16 8.03 10.96
C ALA A 91 16.34 8.47 10.07
N SER A 92 17.56 8.12 10.47
CA SER A 92 18.76 8.51 9.76
C SER A 92 19.81 7.39 9.72
N PRO A 93 20.27 6.98 8.53
CA PRO A 93 21.32 5.99 8.40
C PRO A 93 22.69 6.49 8.88
N ARG A 94 22.80 7.77 9.22
CA ARG A 94 24.08 8.40 9.61
C ARG A 94 24.70 7.73 10.82
N PHE A 95 23.88 7.32 11.80
CA PHE A 95 24.39 6.68 13.02
C PHE A 95 25.08 5.35 12.70
N LEU A 96 24.52 4.57 11.77
CA LEU A 96 25.15 3.35 11.28
C LEU A 96 26.40 3.63 10.42
N LEU A 97 26.31 4.57 9.48
CA LEU A 97 27.40 4.90 8.56
C LEU A 97 28.59 5.54 9.25
N ASP A 98 28.35 6.29 10.32
CA ASP A 98 29.39 7.00 11.11
C ASP A 98 29.80 6.20 12.36
N PHE A 99 29.32 4.95 12.52
CA PHE A 99 29.55 4.15 13.74
C PHE A 99 31.04 3.95 14.05
N SER A 100 31.82 3.49 13.09
CA SER A 100 33.28 3.28 13.26
C SER A 100 34.05 4.58 13.51
N ARG A 101 33.51 5.76 13.14
CA ARG A 101 34.12 7.04 13.49
C ARG A 101 33.87 7.39 14.96
N ARG A 102 32.69 7.02 15.49
CA ARG A 102 32.34 7.22 16.89
C ARG A 102 33.00 6.19 17.80
N PHE A 103 33.12 4.95 17.32
CA PHE A 103 33.76 3.83 18.01
C PHE A 103 34.89 3.26 17.15
N PRO A 104 36.11 3.86 17.23
CA PRO A 104 37.22 3.50 16.34
C PRO A 104 37.69 2.05 16.50
N ASP A 105 37.58 1.49 17.69
CA ASP A 105 38.00 0.12 18.03
C ASP A 105 36.91 -0.92 17.73
N ALA A 106 35.76 -0.52 17.22
CA ALA A 106 34.65 -1.44 16.91
C ALA A 106 35.04 -2.41 15.79
N ALA A 107 34.80 -3.69 16.00
CA ALA A 107 34.90 -4.70 14.96
C ALA A 107 33.75 -4.60 13.99
N VAL A 108 34.02 -4.37 12.70
CA VAL A 108 33.01 -4.31 11.64
C VAL A 108 32.93 -5.65 10.92
N VAL A 109 31.81 -6.34 11.10
CA VAL A 109 31.50 -7.60 10.41
C VAL A 109 30.53 -7.35 9.27
N ARG A 110 30.89 -7.76 8.05
CA ARG A 110 30.01 -7.64 6.88
C ARG A 110 29.30 -8.95 6.62
N LEU A 111 27.96 -8.93 6.71
CA LEU A 111 27.14 -10.10 6.43
C LEU A 111 26.76 -10.10 4.94
N GLU A 112 27.58 -10.73 4.11
CA GLU A 112 27.41 -10.75 2.65
C GLU A 112 26.65 -11.99 2.16
N ARG A 113 26.50 -13.01 3.01
CA ARG A 113 25.79 -14.25 2.67
C ARG A 113 24.31 -14.11 2.98
N ASP A 114 23.48 -14.30 1.96
CA ASP A 114 22.02 -14.29 2.07
C ASP A 114 21.49 -15.73 2.09
N TYR A 115 20.88 -16.13 3.20
CA TYR A 115 20.29 -17.46 3.39
C TYR A 115 18.78 -17.48 3.20
N ARG A 116 18.16 -16.29 2.99
CA ARG A 116 16.72 -16.11 2.80
C ARG A 116 16.31 -16.39 1.37
N SER A 117 16.96 -15.74 0.43
CA SER A 117 16.49 -15.62 -0.96
C SER A 117 17.33 -16.48 -1.91
N THR A 118 16.69 -16.89 -3.02
CA THR A 118 17.42 -17.56 -4.11
C THR A 118 18.44 -16.61 -4.75
N PRO A 119 19.53 -17.13 -5.35
CA PRO A 119 20.55 -16.31 -6.00
C PRO A 119 20.00 -15.37 -7.08
N GLN A 120 18.91 -15.75 -7.75
CA GLN A 120 18.24 -14.92 -8.78
C GLN A 120 17.58 -13.69 -8.18
N VAL A 121 16.89 -13.82 -7.05
CA VAL A 121 16.29 -12.70 -6.30
C VAL A 121 17.40 -11.78 -5.76
N VAL A 122 18.44 -12.35 -5.13
CA VAL A 122 19.58 -11.60 -4.60
C VAL A 122 20.30 -10.82 -5.73
N SER A 123 20.48 -11.44 -6.89
CA SER A 123 21.10 -10.79 -8.06
C SER A 123 20.30 -9.56 -8.50
N LEU A 124 18.97 -9.66 -8.53
CA LEU A 124 18.10 -8.53 -8.87
C LEU A 124 18.20 -7.41 -7.82
N ALA A 125 18.15 -7.74 -6.53
CA ALA A 125 18.30 -6.79 -5.43
C ALA A 125 19.63 -6.01 -5.55
N ASN A 126 20.75 -6.74 -5.77
CA ASN A 126 22.06 -6.13 -5.99
C ASN A 126 22.07 -5.16 -7.19
N ARG A 127 21.39 -5.51 -8.31
CA ARG A 127 21.31 -4.65 -9.50
C ARG A 127 20.55 -3.36 -9.23
N VAL A 128 19.43 -3.43 -8.48
CA VAL A 128 18.64 -2.24 -8.12
C VAL A 128 19.44 -1.30 -7.25
N ILE A 129 20.13 -1.83 -6.22
CA ILE A 129 20.88 -0.99 -5.29
C ILE A 129 22.22 -0.52 -5.85
N ALA A 130 22.82 -1.26 -6.80
CA ALA A 130 24.06 -0.83 -7.47
C ALA A 130 23.88 0.47 -8.26
N ALA A 131 22.67 0.77 -8.71
CA ALA A 131 22.32 2.01 -9.38
C ALA A 131 22.05 3.18 -8.42
N ALA A 132 22.04 2.96 -7.09
CA ALA A 132 21.83 3.97 -6.07
C ALA A 132 22.95 5.03 -6.08
N ARG A 133 22.58 6.25 -5.71
CA ARG A 133 23.46 7.42 -5.64
C ARG A 133 23.46 8.00 -4.23
N GLY A 134 24.38 8.92 -3.97
CA GLY A 134 24.49 9.61 -2.70
C GLY A 134 25.33 8.86 -1.65
N ARG A 135 25.28 9.33 -0.39
CA ARG A 135 26.16 8.88 0.69
C ARG A 135 25.91 7.41 1.10
N VAL A 136 24.66 6.98 1.08
CA VAL A 136 24.27 5.59 1.40
C VAL A 136 24.83 4.61 0.36
N ALA A 137 24.91 5.03 -0.90
CA ALA A 137 25.50 4.20 -1.97
C ALA A 137 26.99 3.85 -1.75
N GLY A 138 27.66 4.58 -0.85
CA GLY A 138 29.06 4.28 -0.45
C GLY A 138 29.20 3.04 0.43
N SER A 139 28.13 2.57 1.08
CA SER A 139 28.11 1.36 1.91
C SER A 139 27.84 0.08 1.10
N LYS A 140 28.35 0.00 -0.14
CA LYS A 140 28.06 -1.08 -1.10
C LYS A 140 28.38 -2.46 -0.54
N LEU A 141 27.40 -3.11 0.03
CA LEU A 141 27.43 -4.52 0.35
C LEU A 141 26.84 -5.28 -0.86
N ARG A 142 27.58 -6.26 -1.37
CA ARG A 142 27.08 -7.16 -2.42
C ARG A 142 26.69 -8.48 -1.80
N LEU A 143 25.41 -8.74 -1.74
CA LEU A 143 24.88 -9.99 -1.20
C LEU A 143 25.13 -11.16 -2.14
N SER A 144 25.39 -12.34 -1.55
CA SER A 144 25.56 -13.61 -2.24
C SER A 144 24.54 -14.61 -1.71
N GLY A 145 23.56 -14.97 -2.55
CA GLY A 145 22.54 -15.97 -2.20
C GLY A 145 23.15 -17.34 -1.96
N GLN A 146 22.79 -17.98 -0.85
CA GLN A 146 23.31 -19.28 -0.43
C GLN A 146 22.28 -20.41 -0.64
N ARG A 147 21.04 -20.08 -1.02
CA ARG A 147 20.01 -21.09 -1.35
C ARG A 147 20.29 -21.74 -2.70
N GLU A 148 19.66 -22.89 -2.92
CA GLU A 148 19.60 -23.49 -4.24
C GLU A 148 19.01 -22.52 -5.28
N PRO A 149 19.48 -22.57 -6.55
CA PRO A 149 18.92 -21.73 -7.61
C PRO A 149 17.42 -21.91 -7.75
N GLY A 150 16.71 -20.78 -7.86
CA GLY A 150 15.27 -20.70 -8.05
C GLY A 150 14.88 -20.13 -9.39
N PRO A 151 13.60 -19.83 -9.61
CA PRO A 151 13.11 -19.23 -10.82
C PRO A 151 13.67 -17.82 -11.03
N VAL A 152 13.84 -17.44 -12.28
CA VAL A 152 14.24 -16.07 -12.64
C VAL A 152 13.08 -15.12 -12.35
N PRO A 153 13.33 -13.96 -11.71
CA PRO A 153 12.31 -12.93 -11.52
C PRO A 153 11.63 -12.53 -12.84
N SER A 154 10.32 -12.47 -12.83
CA SER A 154 9.53 -12.14 -14.02
C SER A 154 9.12 -10.67 -14.05
N PHE A 155 8.94 -10.12 -15.27
CA PHE A 155 8.56 -8.73 -15.51
C PHE A 155 7.37 -8.68 -16.47
N HIS A 156 6.31 -7.96 -16.10
CA HIS A 156 5.07 -7.94 -16.85
C HIS A 156 4.54 -6.51 -17.03
N GLU A 157 4.31 -6.13 -18.28
CA GLU A 157 3.63 -4.90 -18.65
C GLU A 157 2.17 -5.17 -18.99
N HIS A 158 1.26 -4.33 -18.50
CA HIS A 158 -0.17 -4.48 -18.70
C HIS A 158 -0.78 -3.20 -19.27
N SER A 159 -1.90 -3.34 -20.00
CA SER A 159 -2.62 -2.20 -20.59
C SER A 159 -3.19 -1.25 -19.52
N ASP A 160 -3.66 -1.83 -18.42
CA ASP A 160 -4.33 -1.11 -17.32
C ASP A 160 -4.23 -1.88 -15.99
N GLU A 161 -4.58 -1.19 -14.87
CA GLU A 161 -4.48 -1.78 -13.53
C GLU A 161 -5.40 -3.00 -13.32
N PRO A 162 -6.64 -3.05 -13.81
CA PRO A 162 -7.45 -4.26 -13.73
C PRO A 162 -6.86 -5.47 -14.47
N ALA A 163 -6.25 -5.26 -15.64
CA ALA A 163 -5.57 -6.34 -16.39
C ALA A 163 -4.31 -6.84 -15.65
N GLU A 164 -3.57 -5.93 -15.01
CA GLU A 164 -2.46 -6.26 -14.11
C GLU A 164 -2.96 -7.13 -12.96
N ALA A 165 -3.99 -6.68 -12.23
CA ALA A 165 -4.53 -7.38 -11.08
C ALA A 165 -5.08 -8.77 -11.43
N ALA A 166 -5.82 -8.89 -12.52
CA ALA A 166 -6.34 -10.19 -13.01
C ALA A 166 -5.21 -11.17 -13.34
N THR A 167 -4.12 -10.68 -13.97
CA THR A 167 -2.95 -11.53 -14.30
C THR A 167 -2.19 -11.95 -13.05
N VAL A 168 -2.04 -11.07 -12.08
CA VAL A 168 -1.42 -11.36 -10.78
C VAL A 168 -2.25 -12.42 -10.05
N ALA A 169 -3.57 -12.25 -9.93
CA ALA A 169 -4.46 -13.21 -9.29
C ALA A 169 -4.40 -14.59 -9.97
N ALA A 170 -4.40 -14.65 -11.31
CA ALA A 170 -4.25 -15.90 -12.06
C ALA A 170 -2.88 -16.56 -11.82
N SER A 171 -1.81 -15.79 -11.65
CA SER A 171 -0.48 -16.30 -11.33
C SER A 171 -0.40 -16.87 -9.92
N ILE A 172 -1.03 -16.19 -8.96
CA ILE A 172 -1.16 -16.66 -7.57
C ILE A 172 -1.97 -17.97 -7.53
N ALA A 173 -3.10 -18.06 -8.25
CA ALA A 173 -3.89 -19.29 -8.34
C ALA A 173 -3.05 -20.48 -8.81
N ARG A 174 -2.16 -20.28 -9.82
CA ARG A 174 -1.25 -21.31 -10.30
C ARG A 174 -0.22 -21.73 -9.26
N LEU A 175 0.35 -20.78 -8.51
CA LEU A 175 1.30 -21.08 -7.43
C LEU A 175 0.63 -21.87 -6.31
N ILE A 176 -0.58 -21.49 -5.91
CA ILE A 176 -1.37 -22.22 -4.92
C ILE A 176 -1.68 -23.65 -5.41
N ALA A 177 -2.10 -23.79 -6.66
CA ALA A 177 -2.35 -25.09 -7.28
C ALA A 177 -1.09 -25.98 -7.38
N SER A 178 0.10 -25.38 -7.45
CA SER A 178 1.39 -26.09 -7.43
C SER A 178 1.91 -26.40 -6.03
N GLY A 179 1.16 -26.03 -4.96
CA GLY A 179 1.46 -26.38 -3.57
C GLY A 179 2.02 -25.24 -2.71
N THR A 180 2.14 -24.02 -3.22
CA THR A 180 2.56 -22.87 -2.39
C THR A 180 1.40 -22.47 -1.48
N PRO A 181 1.57 -22.45 -0.13
CA PRO A 181 0.52 -22.01 0.78
C PRO A 181 0.13 -20.53 0.50
N PRO A 182 -1.16 -20.16 0.54
CA PRO A 182 -1.58 -18.76 0.35
C PRO A 182 -0.93 -17.80 1.34
N SER A 183 -0.66 -18.21 2.57
CA SER A 183 0.04 -17.43 3.60
C SER A 183 1.50 -17.09 3.23
N GLU A 184 2.09 -17.85 2.31
CA GLU A 184 3.45 -17.67 1.81
C GLU A 184 3.49 -16.87 0.49
N VAL A 185 2.39 -16.17 0.18
CA VAL A 185 2.27 -15.30 -1.01
C VAL A 185 1.93 -13.88 -0.57
N ALA A 186 2.61 -12.89 -1.16
CA ALA A 186 2.31 -11.48 -0.92
C ALA A 186 2.18 -10.68 -2.21
N ILE A 187 1.27 -9.71 -2.20
CA ILE A 187 1.18 -8.62 -3.17
C ILE A 187 1.62 -7.34 -2.45
N LEU A 188 2.71 -6.73 -2.94
CA LEU A 188 3.28 -5.54 -2.33
C LEU A 188 3.15 -4.35 -3.27
N TYR A 189 2.59 -3.27 -2.76
CA TYR A 189 2.34 -2.02 -3.49
C TYR A 189 2.91 -0.80 -2.75
N ARG A 190 2.96 0.35 -3.43
CA ARG A 190 3.53 1.57 -2.85
C ARG A 190 2.54 2.34 -1.99
N VAL A 191 1.29 2.45 -2.38
CA VAL A 191 0.23 3.20 -1.68
C VAL A 191 -0.97 2.31 -1.41
N ASN A 192 -1.57 2.44 -0.22
CA ASN A 192 -2.69 1.60 0.22
C ASN A 192 -3.90 1.63 -0.74
N ALA A 193 -4.15 2.76 -1.41
CA ALA A 193 -5.22 2.86 -2.40
C ALA A 193 -5.08 1.91 -3.60
N GLN A 194 -3.90 1.28 -3.79
CA GLN A 194 -3.71 0.28 -4.84
C GLN A 194 -4.28 -1.09 -4.45
N SER A 195 -4.57 -1.34 -3.16
CA SER A 195 -5.06 -2.66 -2.72
C SER A 195 -6.39 -3.03 -3.36
N GLU A 196 -7.29 -2.06 -3.54
CA GLU A 196 -8.69 -2.26 -3.96
C GLU A 196 -8.81 -3.12 -5.25
N VAL A 197 -8.03 -2.82 -6.27
CA VAL A 197 -8.07 -3.55 -7.54
C VAL A 197 -7.57 -5.00 -7.39
N TYR A 198 -6.61 -5.25 -6.50
CA TYR A 198 -6.08 -6.60 -6.24
C TYR A 198 -7.01 -7.39 -5.31
N GLU A 199 -7.64 -6.73 -4.34
CA GLU A 199 -8.69 -7.32 -3.49
C GLU A 199 -9.86 -7.82 -4.33
N GLU A 200 -10.32 -7.00 -5.28
CA GLU A 200 -11.36 -7.39 -6.23
C GLU A 200 -10.94 -8.58 -7.09
N ALA A 201 -9.72 -8.57 -7.66
CA ALA A 201 -9.22 -9.64 -8.49
C ALA A 201 -9.05 -10.97 -7.74
N LEU A 202 -8.54 -10.94 -6.50
CA LEU A 202 -8.42 -12.13 -5.65
C LEU A 202 -9.79 -12.67 -5.26
N THR A 203 -10.74 -11.79 -4.92
CA THR A 203 -12.13 -12.17 -4.62
C THR A 203 -12.78 -12.86 -5.81
N GLN A 204 -12.63 -12.33 -7.03
CA GLN A 204 -13.13 -12.94 -8.26
C GLN A 204 -12.49 -14.31 -8.54
N ALA A 205 -11.21 -14.48 -8.18
CA ALA A 205 -10.49 -15.73 -8.30
C ALA A 205 -10.79 -16.74 -7.17
N GLY A 206 -11.57 -16.36 -6.14
CA GLY A 206 -11.88 -17.20 -4.99
C GLY A 206 -10.70 -17.43 -4.04
N ILE A 207 -9.70 -16.52 -4.06
CA ILE A 207 -8.48 -16.62 -3.24
C ILE A 207 -8.67 -15.79 -1.96
N ALA A 208 -8.49 -16.42 -0.80
CA ALA A 208 -8.51 -15.73 0.48
C ALA A 208 -7.29 -14.80 0.62
N TYR A 209 -7.50 -13.62 1.19
CA TYR A 209 -6.43 -12.63 1.39
C TYR A 209 -6.60 -11.86 2.70
N GLN A 210 -5.53 -11.20 3.14
CA GLN A 210 -5.51 -10.26 4.26
C GLN A 210 -4.79 -8.97 3.85
N VAL A 211 -5.32 -7.81 4.25
CA VAL A 211 -4.69 -6.51 4.01
C VAL A 211 -3.94 -6.07 5.26
N ARG A 212 -2.61 -5.87 5.14
CA ARG A 212 -1.78 -5.33 6.22
C ARG A 212 -1.55 -3.83 6.01
N GLY A 213 -1.69 -3.05 7.11
CA GLY A 213 -1.52 -1.59 7.06
C GLY A 213 -2.79 -0.82 6.71
N GLY A 214 -3.94 -1.52 6.54
CA GLY A 214 -5.28 -0.95 6.60
C GLY A 214 -5.73 -0.72 8.06
N GLU A 215 -7.04 -0.52 8.30
CA GLU A 215 -7.59 -0.54 9.65
C GLU A 215 -7.16 -1.84 10.34
N GLY A 216 -6.44 -1.71 11.46
CA GLY A 216 -5.94 -2.87 12.19
C GLY A 216 -7.11 -3.83 12.48
N PHE A 217 -6.88 -5.13 12.39
CA PHE A 217 -7.90 -6.18 12.55
C PHE A 217 -8.89 -5.88 13.69
N PHE A 218 -8.37 -5.50 14.86
CA PHE A 218 -9.19 -5.15 16.02
C PHE A 218 -9.93 -3.80 15.92
N ASN A 219 -9.59 -2.97 14.94
CA ASN A 219 -10.27 -1.70 14.66
C ASN A 219 -11.45 -1.85 13.70
N ARG A 220 -11.55 -2.98 12.99
CA ARG A 220 -12.66 -3.28 12.09
C ARG A 220 -13.98 -3.29 12.83
N GLN A 221 -15.00 -2.73 12.23
CA GLN A 221 -16.32 -2.55 12.85
C GLN A 221 -16.93 -3.87 13.30
N GLU A 222 -16.83 -4.93 12.49
CA GLU A 222 -17.31 -6.27 12.79
C GLU A 222 -16.59 -6.89 14.00
N ILE A 223 -15.30 -6.66 14.15
CA ILE A 223 -14.51 -7.17 15.28
C ILE A 223 -14.83 -6.40 16.56
N LYS A 224 -14.98 -5.07 16.49
CA LYS A 224 -15.44 -4.25 17.62
C LYS A 224 -16.82 -4.72 18.09
N GLN A 225 -17.75 -5.00 17.15
CA GLN A 225 -19.08 -5.55 17.46
C GLN A 225 -18.98 -6.93 18.11
N ALA A 226 -18.10 -7.81 17.60
CA ALA A 226 -17.86 -9.13 18.16
C ALA A 226 -17.32 -9.06 19.60
N LEU A 227 -16.32 -8.22 19.86
CA LEU A 227 -15.76 -8.02 21.21
C LEU A 227 -16.80 -7.49 22.19
N LEU A 228 -17.62 -6.51 21.77
CA LEU A 228 -18.72 -6.00 22.59
C LEU A 228 -19.79 -7.07 22.87
N ALA A 229 -20.11 -7.90 21.89
CA ALA A 229 -21.06 -8.99 22.05
C ALA A 229 -20.54 -10.05 23.02
N LEU A 230 -19.28 -10.45 22.90
CA LEU A 230 -18.60 -11.37 23.82
C LEU A 230 -18.54 -10.81 25.25
N GLN A 231 -18.32 -9.51 25.41
CA GLN A 231 -18.30 -8.84 26.70
C GLN A 231 -19.64 -8.92 27.44
N ARG A 232 -20.77 -8.78 26.71
CA ARG A 232 -22.13 -8.89 27.27
C ARG A 232 -22.47 -10.31 27.73
N VAL A 233 -21.87 -11.34 27.14
CA VAL A 233 -22.07 -12.76 27.52
C VAL A 233 -21.21 -13.13 28.73
N SER A 234 -20.04 -12.50 28.89
CA SER A 234 -19.14 -12.71 30.04
C SER A 234 -19.79 -12.47 31.41
N GLU A 235 -20.93 -11.77 31.43
CA GLU A 235 -21.72 -11.50 32.64
C GLU A 235 -22.74 -12.62 32.97
N ARG A 236 -22.81 -13.68 32.15
CA ARG A 236 -23.73 -14.80 32.32
C ARG A 236 -22.97 -16.11 32.54
N ASP A 237 -23.29 -16.85 33.60
CA ASP A 237 -22.77 -18.20 33.81
C ASP A 237 -23.26 -19.13 32.69
N THR A 238 -22.34 -19.72 31.93
CA THR A 238 -22.61 -20.69 30.87
C THR A 238 -21.74 -21.93 31.07
N ASP A 239 -22.36 -23.10 31.20
CA ASP A 239 -21.69 -24.41 31.30
C ASP A 239 -21.15 -24.93 29.95
N ALA A 240 -21.30 -24.17 28.86
CA ALA A 240 -20.88 -24.57 27.51
C ALA A 240 -19.38 -24.37 27.31
N ALA A 241 -18.76 -25.15 26.42
CA ALA A 241 -17.38 -24.97 26.03
C ALA A 241 -17.15 -23.56 25.45
N LEU A 242 -16.04 -22.90 25.83
CA LEU A 242 -15.79 -21.52 25.47
C LEU A 242 -15.75 -21.29 23.94
N SER A 243 -15.23 -22.26 23.17
CA SER A 243 -15.27 -22.23 21.69
C SER A 243 -16.70 -22.18 21.16
N ASP A 244 -17.63 -22.98 21.72
CA ASP A 244 -19.03 -23.00 21.31
C ASP A 244 -19.75 -21.71 21.68
N VAL A 245 -19.47 -21.16 22.86
CA VAL A 245 -19.99 -19.85 23.31
C VAL A 245 -19.56 -18.74 22.33
N VAL A 246 -18.27 -18.70 21.98
CA VAL A 246 -17.76 -17.70 21.03
C VAL A 246 -18.42 -17.84 19.67
N ARG A 247 -18.50 -19.05 19.10
CA ARG A 247 -19.14 -19.30 17.80
C ARG A 247 -20.63 -18.93 17.83
N ALA A 248 -21.33 -19.24 18.90
CA ALA A 248 -22.75 -18.86 19.07
C ALA A 248 -22.94 -17.32 19.09
N VAL A 249 -22.02 -16.59 19.69
CA VAL A 249 -22.04 -15.11 19.72
C VAL A 249 -21.70 -14.51 18.34
N LEU A 250 -20.79 -15.13 17.59
CA LEU A 250 -20.37 -14.66 16.27
C LEU A 250 -21.36 -15.02 15.15
N ALA A 251 -22.17 -16.06 15.32
CA ALA A 251 -23.13 -16.51 14.31
C ALA A 251 -24.13 -15.40 13.87
N PRO A 252 -24.81 -14.68 14.77
CA PRO A 252 -25.71 -13.59 14.39
C PRO A 252 -24.98 -12.38 13.79
N LEU A 253 -23.65 -12.27 13.99
CA LEU A 253 -22.83 -11.23 13.40
C LEU A 253 -22.36 -11.57 11.98
N GLY A 254 -22.59 -12.80 11.52
CA GLY A 254 -22.29 -13.22 10.17
C GLY A 254 -21.34 -14.40 10.03
N LEU A 255 -20.95 -15.07 11.13
CA LEU A 255 -20.16 -16.29 11.08
C LEU A 255 -21.08 -17.49 10.74
N THR A 256 -21.11 -17.86 9.48
CA THR A 256 -21.89 -19.01 8.96
C THR A 256 -20.99 -20.21 8.68
N ALA A 257 -21.57 -21.43 8.60
CA ALA A 257 -20.82 -22.65 8.30
C ALA A 257 -20.17 -22.66 6.91
N GLN A 258 -20.69 -21.87 5.99
CA GLN A 258 -20.12 -21.68 4.64
C GLN A 258 -19.94 -20.19 4.36
N PRO A 259 -18.90 -19.80 3.59
CA PRO A 259 -18.67 -18.41 3.24
C PRO A 259 -19.85 -17.85 2.44
N PRO A 260 -20.39 -16.68 2.79
CA PRO A 260 -21.52 -16.06 2.09
C PRO A 260 -21.11 -15.55 0.71
N VAL A 261 -22.11 -15.35 -0.16
CA VAL A 261 -21.96 -14.74 -1.47
C VAL A 261 -22.04 -13.21 -1.33
N GLY A 262 -21.05 -12.48 -1.87
CA GLY A 262 -20.97 -11.02 -1.86
C GLY A 262 -19.78 -10.51 -1.05
N THR A 263 -19.07 -9.51 -1.61
CA THR A 263 -17.77 -9.03 -1.12
C THR A 263 -17.79 -8.61 0.35
N ARG A 264 -18.69 -7.71 0.75
CA ARG A 264 -18.78 -7.23 2.15
C ARG A 264 -19.18 -8.31 3.15
N ALA A 265 -20.10 -9.21 2.75
CA ALA A 265 -20.53 -10.31 3.61
C ALA A 265 -19.39 -11.31 3.82
N ARG A 266 -18.62 -11.58 2.77
CA ARG A 266 -17.45 -12.45 2.80
C ARG A 266 -16.31 -11.89 3.63
N GLU A 267 -15.98 -10.60 3.47
CA GLU A 267 -14.98 -9.91 4.28
C GLU A 267 -15.31 -9.95 5.78
N ARG A 268 -16.59 -9.70 6.12
CA ARG A 268 -17.08 -9.84 7.49
C ARG A 268 -16.95 -11.27 7.99
N TRP A 269 -17.35 -12.25 7.19
CA TRP A 269 -17.25 -13.66 7.51
C TRP A 269 -15.79 -14.09 7.73
N GLU A 270 -14.87 -13.68 6.86
CA GLU A 270 -13.43 -13.96 6.97
C GLU A 270 -12.83 -13.35 8.26
N ALA A 271 -13.19 -12.11 8.59
CA ALA A 271 -12.75 -11.48 9.82
C ALA A 271 -13.28 -12.20 11.08
N LEU A 272 -14.54 -12.61 11.09
CA LEU A 272 -15.13 -13.36 12.21
C LEU A 272 -14.58 -14.77 12.31
N THR A 273 -14.29 -15.43 11.19
CA THR A 273 -13.62 -16.73 11.13
C THR A 273 -12.23 -16.64 11.74
N ALA A 274 -11.45 -15.64 11.34
CA ALA A 274 -10.11 -15.40 11.88
C ALA A 274 -10.14 -15.12 13.40
N LEU A 275 -11.17 -14.44 13.90
CA LEU A 275 -11.35 -14.26 15.35
C LEU A 275 -11.66 -15.59 16.05
N ALA A 276 -12.52 -16.43 15.46
CA ALA A 276 -12.85 -17.75 16.02
C ALA A 276 -11.63 -18.68 16.04
N GLU A 277 -10.84 -18.72 14.95
CA GLU A 277 -9.60 -19.49 14.87
C GLU A 277 -8.56 -19.03 15.91
N LEU A 278 -8.42 -17.71 16.09
CA LEU A 278 -7.57 -17.16 17.14
C LEU A 278 -7.98 -17.64 18.54
N VAL A 279 -9.27 -17.73 18.80
CA VAL A 279 -9.79 -18.24 20.08
C VAL A 279 -9.49 -19.74 20.23
N ASP A 280 -9.67 -20.53 19.17
CA ASP A 280 -9.35 -21.95 19.19
C ASP A 280 -7.85 -22.19 19.44
N ASP A 281 -6.96 -21.39 18.83
CA ASP A 281 -5.50 -21.43 19.06
C ASP A 281 -5.14 -21.10 20.52
N GLU A 282 -5.79 -20.09 21.12
CA GLU A 282 -5.59 -19.72 22.53
C GLU A 282 -6.05 -20.85 23.47
N LEU A 283 -7.18 -21.48 23.17
CA LEU A 283 -7.70 -22.59 23.95
C LEU A 283 -6.84 -23.86 23.82
N ALA A 284 -6.26 -24.10 22.65
CA ALA A 284 -5.31 -25.18 22.45
C ALA A 284 -4.04 -25.03 23.32
N GLN A 285 -3.58 -23.79 23.50
CA GLN A 285 -2.42 -23.47 24.35
C GLN A 285 -2.80 -23.40 25.85
N ARG A 286 -4.01 -22.97 26.16
CA ARG A 286 -4.51 -22.72 27.52
C ARG A 286 -5.92 -23.31 27.70
N PRO A 287 -6.07 -24.65 27.83
CA PRO A 287 -7.39 -25.30 27.88
C PRO A 287 -8.28 -24.86 29.05
N ALA A 288 -7.70 -24.33 30.11
CA ALA A 288 -8.43 -23.82 31.28
C ALA A 288 -8.83 -22.33 31.17
N LEU A 289 -8.61 -21.69 30.00
CA LEU A 289 -8.93 -20.28 29.78
C LEU A 289 -10.44 -20.09 29.79
N GLN A 290 -10.93 -19.14 30.61
CA GLN A 290 -12.32 -18.72 30.67
C GLN A 290 -12.56 -17.41 29.92
N LEU A 291 -13.82 -17.09 29.64
CA LEU A 291 -14.20 -15.91 28.84
C LEU A 291 -13.60 -14.57 29.34
N PRO A 292 -13.56 -14.28 30.65
CA PRO A 292 -12.90 -13.04 31.12
C PRO A 292 -11.40 -12.98 30.77
N GLY A 293 -10.70 -14.10 30.92
CA GLY A 293 -9.29 -14.22 30.56
C GLY A 293 -9.05 -14.11 29.04
N LEU A 294 -9.95 -14.70 28.23
CA LEU A 294 -9.93 -14.54 26.77
C LEU A 294 -10.11 -13.07 26.36
N LEU A 295 -11.09 -12.37 26.94
CA LEU A 295 -11.32 -10.96 26.65
C LEU A 295 -10.14 -10.07 27.05
N ALA A 296 -9.48 -10.36 28.16
CA ALA A 296 -8.27 -9.66 28.56
C ALA A 296 -7.14 -9.89 27.54
N GLU A 297 -6.96 -11.10 27.06
CA GLU A 297 -5.97 -11.45 26.03
C GLU A 297 -6.26 -10.76 24.68
N LEU A 298 -7.52 -10.80 24.23
CA LEU A 298 -7.92 -10.13 22.98
C LEU A 298 -7.72 -8.60 23.07
N ARG A 299 -7.97 -7.97 24.23
CA ARG A 299 -7.68 -6.55 24.45
C ARG A 299 -6.17 -6.28 24.41
N ARG A 300 -5.37 -7.08 25.10
CA ARG A 300 -3.91 -6.98 25.06
C ARG A 300 -3.37 -7.07 23.64
N ARG A 301 -3.90 -8.00 22.81
CA ARG A 301 -3.52 -8.13 21.39
C ARG A 301 -4.00 -6.95 20.55
N ALA A 302 -5.16 -6.40 20.84
CA ALA A 302 -5.66 -5.20 20.19
C ALA A 302 -4.74 -3.99 20.45
N GLU A 303 -4.29 -3.82 21.69
CA GLU A 303 -3.34 -2.79 22.09
C GLU A 303 -1.96 -3.01 21.48
N ALA A 304 -1.49 -4.26 21.45
CA ALA A 304 -0.22 -4.65 20.83
C ALA A 304 -0.27 -4.68 19.28
N ARG A 305 -1.44 -4.45 18.67
CA ARG A 305 -1.66 -4.50 17.21
C ARG A 305 -1.26 -5.85 16.57
N HIS A 306 -1.46 -6.96 17.25
CA HIS A 306 -1.20 -8.30 16.73
C HIS A 306 -2.50 -8.93 16.17
N PRO A 307 -2.77 -8.82 14.86
CA PRO A 307 -3.92 -9.48 14.24
C PRO A 307 -3.73 -11.01 14.24
N PRO A 308 -4.83 -11.79 14.22
CA PRO A 308 -4.74 -13.22 14.00
C PRO A 308 -4.15 -13.52 12.61
N VAL A 309 -3.48 -14.65 12.50
CA VAL A 309 -2.92 -15.11 11.22
C VAL A 309 -4.06 -15.69 10.38
N VAL A 310 -4.53 -14.93 9.40
CA VAL A 310 -5.42 -15.47 8.36
C VAL A 310 -4.57 -16.24 7.37
N GLN A 311 -4.95 -17.48 7.06
CA GLN A 311 -4.28 -18.29 6.03
C GLN A 311 -4.64 -17.83 4.63
N GLY A 312 -4.23 -16.61 4.27
CA GLY A 312 -4.53 -15.97 2.98
C GLY A 312 -3.35 -15.22 2.40
N VAL A 313 -3.47 -14.83 1.14
CA VAL A 313 -2.49 -13.98 0.45
C VAL A 313 -2.37 -12.64 1.18
N THR A 314 -1.16 -12.21 1.47
CA THR A 314 -0.93 -10.92 2.14
C THR A 314 -0.89 -9.78 1.12
N LEU A 315 -1.75 -8.79 1.30
CA LEU A 315 -1.68 -7.50 0.61
C LEU A 315 -1.08 -6.47 1.57
N ALA A 316 0.02 -5.82 1.19
CA ALA A 316 0.67 -4.85 2.06
C ALA A 316 1.36 -3.74 1.27
N SER A 317 1.48 -2.56 1.89
CA SER A 317 2.41 -1.57 1.35
C SER A 317 3.86 -2.04 1.53
N LEU A 318 4.76 -1.58 0.66
CA LEU A 318 6.18 -1.89 0.75
C LEU A 318 6.78 -1.53 2.13
N HIS A 319 6.29 -0.46 2.77
CA HIS A 319 6.70 -0.09 4.12
C HIS A 319 6.25 -1.10 5.18
N ALA A 320 4.99 -1.55 5.10
CA ALA A 320 4.43 -2.53 6.02
C ALA A 320 5.03 -3.94 5.83
N ALA A 321 5.69 -4.19 4.70
CA ALA A 321 6.37 -5.44 4.39
C ALA A 321 7.76 -5.55 5.03
N LYS A 322 8.33 -4.45 5.56
CA LYS A 322 9.64 -4.48 6.23
C LYS A 322 9.60 -5.43 7.43
N GLY A 323 10.63 -6.26 7.57
CA GLY A 323 10.70 -7.29 8.61
C GLY A 323 9.96 -8.60 8.29
N LEU A 324 9.16 -8.63 7.21
CA LEU A 324 8.43 -9.81 6.77
C LEU A 324 9.10 -10.49 5.57
N GLU A 325 8.67 -11.73 5.24
CA GLU A 325 9.18 -12.47 4.08
C GLU A 325 8.18 -13.54 3.64
N TRP A 326 8.17 -13.86 2.34
CA TRP A 326 7.26 -14.83 1.73
C TRP A 326 7.98 -15.65 0.66
N ASP A 327 7.48 -16.84 0.36
CA ASP A 327 8.00 -17.67 -0.72
C ASP A 327 7.76 -17.04 -2.09
N ALA A 328 6.61 -16.36 -2.25
CA ALA A 328 6.27 -15.67 -3.48
C ALA A 328 5.85 -14.22 -3.23
N VAL A 329 6.50 -13.29 -3.93
CA VAL A 329 6.20 -11.86 -3.83
C VAL A 329 5.88 -11.30 -5.21
N PHE A 330 4.77 -10.57 -5.29
CA PHE A 330 4.33 -9.80 -6.44
C PHE A 330 4.48 -8.31 -6.13
N LEU A 331 5.45 -7.65 -6.76
CA LEU A 331 5.63 -6.20 -6.67
C LEU A 331 4.85 -5.54 -7.80
N VAL A 332 3.81 -4.78 -7.46
CA VAL A 332 2.82 -4.33 -8.41
C VAL A 332 2.76 -2.81 -8.55
N GLY A 333 2.22 -2.33 -9.69
CA GLY A 333 2.06 -0.89 -9.94
C GLY A 333 3.39 -0.14 -10.05
N LEU A 334 4.46 -0.78 -10.54
CA LEU A 334 5.81 -0.23 -10.64
C LEU A 334 5.94 0.76 -11.79
N ALA A 335 5.30 1.92 -11.64
CA ALA A 335 5.31 3.00 -12.63
C ALA A 335 5.85 4.31 -12.02
N ASP A 336 6.53 5.13 -12.84
CA ASP A 336 6.94 6.48 -12.45
C ASP A 336 5.71 7.31 -12.02
N GLY A 337 5.82 7.99 -10.87
CA GLY A 337 4.72 8.68 -10.20
C GLY A 337 3.96 7.82 -9.18
N THR A 338 4.19 6.49 -9.19
CA THR A 338 3.75 5.56 -8.14
C THR A 338 4.94 5.06 -7.33
N LEU A 339 5.96 4.48 -7.98
CA LEU A 339 7.25 4.11 -7.38
C LEU A 339 8.38 4.45 -8.38
N PRO A 340 9.12 5.54 -8.19
CA PRO A 340 9.00 6.52 -7.11
C PRO A 340 7.71 7.35 -7.18
N ILE A 341 7.22 7.80 -6.00
CA ILE A 341 6.02 8.65 -5.94
C ILE A 341 6.28 10.03 -6.53
N SER A 342 5.20 10.68 -7.00
CA SER A 342 5.30 12.01 -7.64
C SER A 342 5.93 13.07 -6.73
N HIS A 343 5.67 13.00 -5.42
CA HIS A 343 6.28 13.92 -4.45
C HIS A 343 7.82 13.79 -4.42
N ALA A 344 8.34 12.56 -4.40
CA ALA A 344 9.79 12.33 -4.43
C ALA A 344 10.40 12.86 -5.74
N LEU A 345 9.72 12.66 -6.87
CA LEU A 345 10.15 13.14 -8.19
C LEU A 345 10.24 14.66 -8.29
N ALA A 346 9.41 15.40 -7.56
CA ALA A 346 9.40 16.85 -7.53
C ALA A 346 10.73 17.45 -6.99
N HIS A 347 11.47 16.68 -6.16
CA HIS A 347 12.77 17.09 -5.63
C HIS A 347 13.95 16.85 -6.60
N GLY A 348 13.67 16.31 -7.78
CA GLY A 348 14.67 16.01 -8.82
C GLY A 348 15.01 14.51 -8.92
N PRO A 349 15.51 14.09 -10.09
CA PRO A 349 15.65 12.68 -10.43
C PRO A 349 16.71 11.90 -9.63
N ASN A 350 17.63 12.60 -8.97
CA ASN A 350 18.73 12.02 -8.19
C ASN A 350 18.71 12.53 -6.73
N SER A 351 17.57 13.00 -6.26
CA SER A 351 17.39 13.50 -4.90
C SER A 351 17.32 12.36 -3.88
N GLU A 352 17.62 12.65 -2.62
CA GLU A 352 17.53 11.67 -1.53
C GLU A 352 16.13 11.03 -1.40
N PRO A 353 15.01 11.78 -1.54
CA PRO A 353 13.68 11.17 -1.59
C PRO A 353 13.51 10.12 -2.70
N VAL A 354 14.12 10.33 -3.88
CA VAL A 354 14.07 9.32 -4.97
C VAL A 354 14.94 8.11 -4.63
N GLU A 355 16.08 8.30 -3.99
CA GLU A 355 16.93 7.18 -3.55
C GLU A 355 16.30 6.39 -2.39
N GLU A 356 15.51 7.03 -1.53
CA GLU A 356 14.70 6.34 -0.52
C GLU A 356 13.62 5.44 -1.17
N GLU A 357 12.95 5.92 -2.22
CA GLU A 357 12.02 5.09 -3.01
C GLU A 357 12.74 3.90 -3.70
N ARG A 358 14.00 4.07 -4.10
CA ARG A 358 14.82 2.95 -4.62
C ARG A 358 15.12 1.91 -3.51
N ARG A 359 15.46 2.37 -2.30
CA ARG A 359 15.63 1.49 -1.14
C ARG A 359 14.34 0.77 -0.80
N LEU A 360 13.21 1.44 -0.95
CA LEU A 360 11.90 0.82 -0.75
C LEU A 360 11.63 -0.31 -1.76
N LEU A 361 11.98 -0.12 -3.03
CA LEU A 361 11.94 -1.20 -4.02
C LEU A 361 12.90 -2.35 -3.64
N TYR A 362 14.11 -2.03 -3.21
CA TYR A 362 15.09 -3.02 -2.73
C TYR A 362 14.54 -3.84 -1.55
N VAL A 363 13.92 -3.18 -0.57
CA VAL A 363 13.24 -3.85 0.54
C VAL A 363 12.16 -4.80 0.02
N GLY A 364 11.30 -4.35 -0.91
CA GLY A 364 10.26 -5.19 -1.50
C GLY A 364 10.82 -6.44 -2.19
N ILE A 365 11.88 -6.28 -2.97
CA ILE A 365 12.56 -7.41 -3.65
C ILE A 365 13.10 -8.43 -2.65
N THR A 366 13.75 -7.95 -1.58
CA THR A 366 14.36 -8.81 -0.54
C THR A 366 13.34 -9.47 0.39
N ARG A 367 12.03 -9.24 0.18
CA ARG A 367 10.97 -9.99 0.89
C ARG A 367 10.67 -11.33 0.24
N ALA A 368 11.07 -11.54 -1.02
CA ALA A 368 10.87 -12.79 -1.74
C ALA A 368 11.94 -13.83 -1.38
N ARG A 369 11.50 -15.02 -0.98
CA ARG A 369 12.42 -16.14 -0.78
C ARG A 369 12.70 -16.90 -2.08
N VAL A 370 11.67 -17.17 -2.89
CA VAL A 370 11.79 -18.02 -4.08
C VAL A 370 11.26 -17.33 -5.34
N HIS A 371 9.99 -16.97 -5.35
CA HIS A 371 9.31 -16.42 -6.52
C HIS A 371 9.19 -14.90 -6.41
N LEU A 372 9.58 -14.19 -7.47
CA LEU A 372 9.46 -12.75 -7.55
C LEU A 372 8.90 -12.34 -8.90
N ALA A 373 7.79 -11.62 -8.89
CA ALA A 373 7.19 -11.03 -10.08
C ALA A 373 7.09 -9.50 -9.91
N LEU A 374 7.46 -8.76 -10.94
CA LEU A 374 7.39 -7.30 -10.99
C LEU A 374 6.45 -6.90 -12.13
N SER A 375 5.48 -6.03 -11.86
CA SER A 375 4.51 -5.62 -12.85
C SER A 375 4.17 -4.14 -12.81
N TRP A 376 3.69 -3.62 -13.94
CA TRP A 376 3.19 -2.26 -14.08
C TRP A 376 2.10 -2.17 -15.14
N ALA A 377 1.24 -1.18 -14.98
CA ALA A 377 0.17 -0.87 -15.92
C ALA A 377 0.41 0.47 -16.62
N LEU A 378 0.13 0.55 -17.92
CA LEU A 378 0.28 1.75 -18.74
C LEU A 378 -0.88 2.75 -18.56
N SER A 379 -2.03 2.31 -18.02
CA SER A 379 -3.23 3.10 -17.73
C SER A 379 -3.81 2.70 -16.37
N ARG A 380 -4.63 3.56 -15.75
CA ARG A 380 -5.39 3.22 -14.53
C ARG A 380 -6.67 2.44 -14.82
N SER A 381 -7.29 2.70 -15.94
CA SER A 381 -8.59 2.12 -16.27
C SER A 381 -8.61 1.52 -17.68
N PRO A 382 -9.46 0.52 -17.93
CA PRO A 382 -9.61 -0.09 -19.24
C PRO A 382 -9.90 0.94 -20.32
N GLY A 383 -9.17 0.86 -21.45
CA GLY A 383 -9.31 1.82 -22.54
C GLY A 383 -8.81 3.25 -22.23
N GLY A 384 -8.24 3.47 -21.07
CA GLY A 384 -7.62 4.73 -20.69
C GLY A 384 -6.38 5.07 -21.53
N ARG A 385 -5.94 6.36 -21.47
CA ARG A 385 -4.73 6.78 -22.18
C ARG A 385 -3.51 6.10 -21.56
N GLN A 386 -2.78 5.35 -22.33
CA GLN A 386 -1.50 4.74 -21.97
C GLN A 386 -0.41 5.83 -21.86
N SER A 387 -0.39 6.55 -20.75
CA SER A 387 0.53 7.66 -20.50
C SER A 387 1.54 7.36 -19.39
N ARG A 388 1.36 6.29 -18.66
CA ARG A 388 2.28 5.88 -17.58
C ARG A 388 3.51 5.21 -18.18
N LYS A 389 4.62 5.38 -17.49
CA LYS A 389 5.90 4.76 -17.85
C LYS A 389 6.29 3.78 -16.76
N PRO A 390 6.98 2.67 -17.10
CA PRO A 390 7.55 1.81 -16.09
C PRO A 390 8.46 2.60 -15.16
N SER A 391 8.57 2.14 -13.93
CA SER A 391 9.45 2.75 -12.94
C SER A 391 10.86 2.89 -13.48
N ARG A 392 11.45 4.07 -13.32
CA ARG A 392 12.84 4.33 -13.70
C ARG A 392 13.86 3.42 -13.03
N PHE A 393 13.48 2.82 -11.90
CA PHE A 393 14.32 1.86 -11.19
C PHE A 393 14.46 0.54 -11.93
N LEU A 394 13.58 0.25 -12.89
CA LEU A 394 13.63 -0.93 -13.75
C LEU A 394 14.47 -0.72 -15.02
N ASN A 395 14.95 0.50 -15.29
CA ASN A 395 15.77 0.80 -16.46
C ASN A 395 17.07 -0.03 -16.45
N GLY A 396 17.31 -0.79 -17.54
CA GLY A 396 18.45 -1.68 -17.65
C GLY A 396 18.37 -2.95 -16.79
N ILE A 397 17.26 -3.13 -16.05
CA ILE A 397 17.00 -4.30 -15.20
C ILE A 397 15.92 -5.18 -15.81
N ALA A 398 14.76 -4.59 -16.14
CA ALA A 398 13.73 -5.31 -16.88
C ALA A 398 14.24 -5.66 -18.29
N PRO A 399 13.92 -6.84 -18.81
CA PRO A 399 14.16 -7.15 -20.20
C PRO A 399 13.52 -6.04 -21.04
N GLN A 400 14.27 -5.50 -22.02
CA GLN A 400 13.64 -4.62 -23.00
C GLN A 400 12.64 -5.49 -23.75
N THR A 401 11.37 -5.39 -23.45
CA THR A 401 10.31 -5.89 -24.31
C THR A 401 10.37 -5.03 -25.58
N ARG A 402 11.21 -5.44 -26.53
CA ARG A 402 10.91 -5.16 -27.91
C ARG A 402 9.60 -5.90 -28.13
N ALA A 403 8.49 -5.16 -28.14
CA ALA A 403 7.32 -5.66 -28.83
C ALA A 403 7.82 -6.01 -30.25
N ASP A 404 7.96 -7.30 -30.53
CA ASP A 404 8.10 -7.73 -31.91
C ASP A 404 6.95 -7.08 -32.66
N PRO A 405 7.20 -6.35 -33.74
CA PRO A 405 6.12 -5.75 -34.49
C PRO A 405 5.28 -6.92 -34.99
N VAL A 406 4.07 -7.06 -34.45
CA VAL A 406 3.06 -7.97 -34.98
C VAL A 406 2.94 -7.61 -36.47
N PRO A 407 3.30 -8.50 -37.40
CA PRO A 407 3.21 -8.19 -38.82
C PRO A 407 1.73 -8.02 -39.15
N GLY A 408 1.30 -6.77 -39.35
CA GLY A 408 -0.07 -6.50 -39.80
C GLY A 408 -0.79 -5.30 -39.22
N THR A 409 -0.28 -4.60 -38.20
CA THR A 409 -0.86 -3.30 -37.83
C THR A 409 -0.03 -2.20 -38.48
N SER A 410 -0.50 -1.72 -39.61
CA SER A 410 0.00 -0.51 -40.26
C SER A 410 0.18 0.59 -39.20
N ARG A 411 1.35 1.25 -39.22
CA ARG A 411 1.57 2.53 -38.55
C ARG A 411 0.38 3.43 -38.85
N ARG A 412 -0.61 3.45 -37.95
CA ARG A 412 -1.57 4.54 -37.97
C ARG A 412 -0.75 5.80 -37.76
N ASN A 413 -0.70 6.60 -38.79
CA ASN A 413 -0.16 7.96 -38.80
C ASN A 413 -0.38 8.59 -37.42
N ARG A 414 0.68 9.14 -36.83
CA ARG A 414 0.53 10.15 -35.78
C ARG A 414 -0.47 11.14 -36.33
N GLY A 415 -1.70 11.09 -35.83
CA GLY A 415 -2.77 11.96 -36.28
C GLY A 415 -2.24 13.38 -36.22
N ALA A 416 -2.47 14.15 -37.25
CA ALA A 416 -2.16 15.58 -37.30
C ALA A 416 -2.62 16.20 -35.99
N ALA A 417 -1.79 17.06 -35.39
CA ALA A 417 -2.10 17.74 -34.13
C ALA A 417 -3.50 18.31 -34.24
N ALA A 418 -4.35 18.04 -33.22
CA ALA A 418 -5.73 18.52 -33.25
C ALA A 418 -5.72 20.04 -33.32
N ARG A 419 -6.45 20.61 -34.26
CA ARG A 419 -6.48 22.05 -34.51
C ARG A 419 -7.82 22.66 -34.15
N CYS A 420 -7.78 23.91 -33.71
CA CYS A 420 -8.96 24.69 -33.38
C CYS A 420 -9.87 24.87 -34.63
N ARG A 421 -11.17 24.57 -34.51
CA ARG A 421 -12.14 24.72 -35.60
C ARG A 421 -12.40 26.18 -36.03
N ILE A 422 -12.03 27.16 -35.16
CA ILE A 422 -12.27 28.59 -35.42
C ILE A 422 -10.98 29.24 -35.96
N CYS A 423 -9.83 29.13 -35.28
CA CYS A 423 -8.60 29.85 -35.63
C CYS A 423 -7.48 28.96 -36.17
N ASN A 424 -7.70 27.65 -36.29
CA ASN A 424 -6.75 26.65 -36.79
C ASN A 424 -5.44 26.49 -35.98
N ASN A 425 -5.34 27.09 -34.79
CA ASN A 425 -4.22 26.92 -33.87
C ASN A 425 -4.19 25.49 -33.30
N GLU A 426 -3.01 25.00 -32.96
CA GLU A 426 -2.87 23.70 -32.31
C GLU A 426 -3.51 23.69 -30.92
N LEU A 427 -4.19 22.61 -30.58
CA LEU A 427 -4.89 22.42 -29.32
C LEU A 427 -4.02 21.61 -28.36
N ASN A 428 -3.56 22.24 -27.28
CA ASN A 428 -2.57 21.69 -26.35
C ASN A 428 -3.18 21.17 -25.03
N THR A 429 -4.45 21.45 -24.76
CA THR A 429 -5.15 20.98 -23.55
C THR A 429 -6.22 19.93 -23.87
N SER A 430 -6.47 19.01 -22.93
CA SER A 430 -7.48 17.97 -23.09
C SER A 430 -8.89 18.55 -23.30
N ALA A 431 -9.20 19.67 -22.63
CA ALA A 431 -10.45 20.41 -22.77
C ALA A 431 -10.56 21.02 -24.17
N ALA A 432 -9.52 21.71 -24.64
CA ALA A 432 -9.49 22.33 -25.97
C ALA A 432 -9.62 21.26 -27.09
N VAL A 433 -8.99 20.11 -26.96
CA VAL A 433 -9.12 18.99 -27.91
C VAL A 433 -10.54 18.42 -27.91
N MET A 434 -11.18 18.31 -26.75
CA MET A 434 -12.55 17.83 -26.62
C MET A 434 -13.55 18.81 -27.24
N LEU A 435 -13.38 20.10 -26.96
CA LEU A 435 -14.22 21.18 -27.51
C LEU A 435 -13.89 21.51 -28.99
N ARG A 436 -12.77 21.00 -29.51
CA ARG A 436 -12.19 21.36 -30.81
C ARG A 436 -12.02 22.88 -30.98
N ARG A 437 -11.84 23.60 -29.88
CA ARG A 437 -11.71 25.04 -29.81
C ARG A 437 -10.64 25.43 -28.79
N CYS A 438 -9.78 26.38 -29.14
CA CYS A 438 -8.80 26.93 -28.20
C CYS A 438 -9.45 27.87 -27.17
N GLU A 439 -8.77 28.12 -26.07
CA GLU A 439 -9.27 28.92 -24.95
C GLU A 439 -9.47 30.41 -25.32
N THR A 440 -8.80 30.87 -26.39
CA THR A 440 -8.86 32.27 -26.86
C THR A 440 -9.99 32.55 -27.84
N CYS A 441 -10.63 31.51 -28.40
CA CYS A 441 -11.78 31.69 -29.30
C CYS A 441 -13.09 31.76 -28.50
N ALA A 442 -14.03 32.62 -28.95
CA ALA A 442 -15.34 32.77 -28.32
C ALA A 442 -16.10 31.43 -28.26
N ALA A 443 -16.77 31.18 -27.15
CA ALA A 443 -17.66 30.03 -26.98
C ALA A 443 -19.02 30.35 -27.63
N ASP A 444 -19.51 29.42 -28.44
CA ASP A 444 -20.89 29.44 -28.98
C ASP A 444 -21.63 28.27 -28.30
N VAL A 445 -21.98 28.47 -27.03
CA VAL A 445 -22.63 27.45 -26.20
C VAL A 445 -24.08 27.81 -26.04
N ASP A 446 -24.97 26.89 -26.41
CA ASP A 446 -26.40 27.01 -26.09
C ASP A 446 -26.56 26.83 -24.56
N GLU A 447 -26.71 27.97 -23.85
CA GLU A 447 -26.79 28.00 -22.38
C GLU A 447 -28.07 27.31 -21.88
N GLU A 448 -29.18 27.41 -22.61
CA GLU A 448 -30.45 26.78 -22.25
C GLU A 448 -30.31 25.25 -22.33
N LEU A 449 -29.73 24.75 -23.42
CA LEU A 449 -29.46 23.34 -23.58
C LEU A 449 -28.47 22.84 -22.53
N LEU A 450 -27.42 23.61 -22.19
CA LEU A 450 -26.47 23.24 -21.15
C LEU A 450 -27.15 23.10 -19.78
N LEU A 451 -28.08 23.98 -19.43
CA LEU A 451 -28.87 23.89 -18.20
C LEU A 451 -29.77 22.65 -18.21
N GLN A 452 -30.41 22.33 -19.32
CA GLN A 452 -31.21 21.11 -19.47
C GLN A 452 -30.35 19.85 -19.31
N LEU A 453 -29.18 19.81 -19.92
CA LEU A 453 -28.23 18.69 -19.81
C LEU A 453 -27.72 18.51 -18.37
N LYS A 454 -27.43 19.59 -17.64
CA LYS A 454 -27.03 19.52 -16.23
C LYS A 454 -28.16 18.99 -15.35
N SER A 455 -29.41 19.44 -15.58
CA SER A 455 -30.57 18.95 -14.85
C SER A 455 -30.82 17.46 -15.12
N TRP A 456 -30.77 17.04 -16.39
CA TRP A 456 -30.88 15.63 -16.78
C TRP A 456 -29.79 14.78 -16.15
N ARG A 457 -28.54 15.23 -16.17
CA ARG A 457 -27.42 14.50 -15.52
C ARG A 457 -27.66 14.29 -14.03
N LEU A 458 -28.17 15.32 -13.33
CA LEU A 458 -28.47 15.24 -11.90
C LEU A 458 -29.58 14.23 -11.58
N SER A 459 -30.64 14.19 -12.41
CA SER A 459 -31.72 13.21 -12.23
C SER A 459 -31.22 11.78 -12.49
N THR A 460 -30.48 11.58 -13.59
CA THR A 460 -29.90 10.28 -13.95
C THR A 460 -28.90 9.79 -12.89
N ALA A 461 -28.09 10.69 -12.35
CA ALA A 461 -27.13 10.36 -11.28
C ALA A 461 -27.87 9.91 -9.99
N LYS A 462 -28.98 10.57 -9.64
CA LYS A 462 -29.82 10.17 -8.50
C LYS A 462 -30.49 8.82 -8.75
N GLU A 463 -31.05 8.59 -9.94
CA GLU A 463 -31.67 7.31 -10.30
C GLU A 463 -30.69 6.13 -10.26
N GLN A 464 -29.46 6.36 -10.69
CA GLN A 464 -28.40 5.34 -10.71
C GLN A 464 -27.59 5.27 -9.41
N ASN A 465 -27.88 6.15 -8.43
CA ASN A 465 -27.16 6.28 -7.18
C ASN A 465 -25.62 6.42 -7.34
N VAL A 466 -25.22 7.25 -8.31
CA VAL A 466 -23.83 7.55 -8.62
C VAL A 466 -23.56 9.06 -8.58
N PRO A 467 -22.32 9.53 -8.33
CA PRO A 467 -21.97 10.94 -8.44
C PRO A 467 -22.22 11.49 -9.87
N ALA A 468 -22.67 12.73 -9.98
CA ALA A 468 -23.04 13.35 -11.26
C ALA A 468 -21.92 13.33 -12.32
N TYR A 469 -20.66 13.45 -11.91
CA TYR A 469 -19.49 13.40 -12.81
C TYR A 469 -19.25 12.01 -13.42
N VAL A 470 -19.79 10.93 -12.82
CA VAL A 470 -19.72 9.57 -13.34
C VAL A 470 -20.63 9.41 -14.54
N VAL A 471 -21.79 10.10 -14.58
CA VAL A 471 -22.69 10.09 -15.73
C VAL A 471 -22.04 10.84 -16.90
N PHE A 472 -21.70 12.12 -16.70
CA PHE A 472 -20.93 12.95 -17.64
C PHE A 472 -20.15 14.05 -16.89
N THR A 473 -18.95 14.37 -17.37
CA THR A 473 -18.19 15.52 -16.86
C THR A 473 -18.78 16.84 -17.38
N ASP A 474 -18.50 17.96 -16.70
CA ASP A 474 -18.96 19.28 -17.15
C ASP A 474 -18.43 19.63 -18.55
N ASN A 475 -17.17 19.29 -18.84
CA ASN A 475 -16.59 19.49 -20.17
C ASN A 475 -17.30 18.69 -21.26
N THR A 476 -17.82 17.51 -20.94
CA THR A 476 -18.62 16.70 -21.87
C THR A 476 -19.97 17.36 -22.16
N LEU A 477 -20.64 17.90 -21.15
CA LEU A 477 -21.93 18.61 -21.33
C LEU A 477 -21.75 19.91 -22.14
N ILE A 478 -20.68 20.67 -21.86
CA ILE A 478 -20.31 21.85 -22.63
C ILE A 478 -20.03 21.49 -24.09
N ALA A 479 -19.28 20.41 -24.35
CA ALA A 479 -19.02 19.97 -25.72
C ALA A 479 -20.29 19.53 -26.46
N ILE A 480 -21.26 18.92 -25.78
CA ILE A 480 -22.58 18.58 -26.36
C ILE A 480 -23.37 19.85 -26.69
N ALA A 481 -23.43 20.83 -25.77
CA ALA A 481 -24.17 22.08 -25.96
C ALA A 481 -23.56 22.98 -27.04
N GLU A 482 -22.24 22.88 -27.26
CA GLU A 482 -21.51 23.66 -28.29
C GLU A 482 -21.52 22.99 -29.66
N LEU A 483 -21.43 21.64 -29.74
CA LEU A 483 -21.33 20.90 -30.98
C LEU A 483 -22.67 20.42 -31.55
N LEU A 484 -23.72 20.41 -30.74
CA LEU A 484 -25.07 20.00 -31.05
C LEU A 484 -25.15 18.72 -31.91
N PRO A 485 -24.58 17.60 -31.45
CA PRO A 485 -24.54 16.38 -32.26
C PRO A 485 -25.95 15.85 -32.51
N THR A 486 -26.29 15.63 -33.79
CA THR A 486 -27.62 15.16 -34.23
C THR A 486 -27.79 13.65 -34.26
N ASP A 487 -26.68 12.93 -34.22
CA ASP A 487 -26.64 11.47 -34.22
C ASP A 487 -25.44 10.90 -33.40
N PRO A 488 -25.48 9.61 -33.02
CA PRO A 488 -24.40 8.98 -32.26
C PRO A 488 -23.02 8.98 -32.95
N ALA A 489 -22.98 9.09 -34.27
CA ALA A 489 -21.72 9.13 -35.01
C ALA A 489 -21.09 10.53 -34.93
N ALA A 490 -21.91 11.59 -34.99
CA ALA A 490 -21.48 12.96 -34.76
C ALA A 490 -21.02 13.20 -33.30
N ALA A 491 -21.52 12.43 -32.33
CA ALA A 491 -21.11 12.48 -30.95
C ALA A 491 -19.77 11.72 -30.67
N ARG A 492 -19.24 10.91 -31.61
CA ARG A 492 -17.97 10.16 -31.43
C ARG A 492 -16.75 11.02 -31.11
N PRO A 493 -16.59 12.25 -31.59
CA PRO A 493 -15.50 13.13 -31.19
C PRO A 493 -15.60 13.58 -29.72
N ILE A 494 -16.81 13.61 -29.17
CA ILE A 494 -17.06 13.85 -27.75
C ILE A 494 -16.87 12.49 -27.08
N ARG A 495 -15.72 12.25 -26.46
CA ARG A 495 -15.44 10.98 -25.74
C ARG A 495 -16.49 10.74 -24.67
N ILE A 496 -17.58 10.07 -25.03
CA ILE A 496 -18.56 9.52 -24.08
C ILE A 496 -17.88 8.26 -23.53
N VAL A 497 -17.41 8.32 -22.28
CA VAL A 497 -16.99 7.14 -21.52
C VAL A 497 -18.27 6.61 -20.86
N PRO A 498 -18.85 5.48 -21.29
CA PRO A 498 -19.94 4.88 -20.55
C PRO A 498 -19.33 4.26 -19.28
N ALA A 499 -19.63 4.81 -18.13
CA ALA A 499 -19.45 4.09 -16.88
C ALA A 499 -20.51 2.99 -16.83
N CYS A 500 -20.03 1.75 -16.79
CA CYS A 500 -20.80 0.53 -16.52
C CYS A 500 -21.48 -0.17 -17.70
N GLY A 501 -20.97 -1.40 -17.96
CA GLY A 501 -21.57 -2.35 -18.90
C GLY A 501 -22.81 -3.03 -18.34
N HIS A 502 -23.95 -2.34 -18.39
CA HIS A 502 -25.25 -2.99 -18.35
C HIS A 502 -26.00 -2.66 -19.64
N ARG A 503 -26.37 -3.72 -20.37
CA ARG A 503 -27.13 -3.67 -21.61
C ARG A 503 -28.41 -2.87 -21.41
N CYS A 504 -28.43 -1.62 -21.83
CA CYS A 504 -29.65 -0.91 -22.06
C CYS A 504 -30.29 -1.45 -23.36
N ARG A 505 -31.23 -2.37 -23.24
CA ARG A 505 -32.25 -2.62 -24.27
C ARG A 505 -33.10 -1.37 -24.36
N GLY A 506 -33.25 -0.91 -25.59
CA GLY A 506 -33.82 0.35 -25.97
C GLY A 506 -35.18 0.72 -25.32
N SER A 507 -35.27 1.98 -24.98
CA SER A 507 -36.50 2.70 -25.09
C SER A 507 -36.23 3.98 -25.88
N ARG A 508 -36.79 4.01 -27.09
CA ARG A 508 -36.87 5.20 -27.95
C ARG A 508 -37.78 6.21 -27.29
N SER A 509 -37.30 7.40 -27.06
CA SER A 509 -38.05 8.64 -27.24
C SER A 509 -37.17 9.85 -26.91
N ALA A 510 -36.54 10.39 -27.93
CA ALA A 510 -36.09 11.78 -27.91
C ALA A 510 -37.33 12.68 -28.26
N PRO A 511 -37.54 13.81 -27.59
CA PRO A 511 -38.58 14.73 -28.01
C PRO A 511 -38.18 15.35 -29.35
N ARG A 512 -39.00 15.12 -30.38
CA ARG A 512 -38.92 15.84 -31.65
C ARG A 512 -39.41 17.27 -31.41
N ARG A 513 -38.58 18.25 -31.71
CA ARG A 513 -39.04 19.62 -31.96
C ARG A 513 -39.87 19.69 -33.25
N ARG A 514 -41.00 20.39 -33.16
CA ARG A 514 -41.59 21.10 -34.29
C ARG A 514 -40.87 22.43 -34.45
#